data_561ccf9683b3fd6f8e83f2cd33fff8b7
#
_entry.id   561ccf9683b3fd6f8e83f2cd33fff8b7
#
_cell.length_a   1.000
_cell.length_b   1.000
_cell.length_c   1.000
_cell.angle_alpha   90.00
_cell.angle_beta   90.00
_cell.angle_gamma   90.00
#
_symmetry.space_group_name_H-M   'P 1'
#
loop_
_entity.id
_entity.type
_entity.pdbx_description
1 polymer ?
#
loop_
_entity_poly.entity_id
_entity_poly.type
_entity_poly.pdbx_seq_one_letter_code
_entity_poly.pdbx_strand_id
1 'polypeptide(L)'
;VDAGFADCGEESEPLLTAPGSRPQGTEDIWLFLHLLFETIWKFRFFYRDINDLLTRNRLVETHFQRILEHKENTAVTVCEGLAASGTLTATAGEIRALATNMSVVATFWLSFEHARRPRGEPDIGHGVYQVMSLAAPYLQGEARRLLEKLSGEYVNKN
;
A
#
# COMPACT_ATOMS: atom_id res chain seq x y z
N VAL A 1 22.50 -2.72 9.16
CA VAL A 1 21.04 -2.96 9.27
C VAL A 1 20.31 -1.64 9.50
N ASP A 2 20.80 -0.80 10.44
CA ASP A 2 20.15 0.47 10.79
C ASP A 2 20.17 1.49 9.64
N ALA A 3 21.27 1.60 8.87
CA ALA A 3 21.38 2.54 7.75
C ALA A 3 20.41 2.19 6.59
N GLY A 4 20.23 0.91 6.28
CA GLY A 4 19.30 0.49 5.22
C GLY A 4 17.84 0.67 5.59
N PHE A 5 17.50 0.65 6.90
CA PHE A 5 16.14 0.87 7.36
C PHE A 5 15.77 2.35 7.39
N ALA A 6 16.70 3.22 7.82
CA ALA A 6 16.53 4.66 7.75
C ALA A 6 16.34 5.14 6.30
N ASP A 7 17.12 4.60 5.36
CA ASP A 7 17.03 4.87 3.93
C ASP A 7 15.65 4.44 3.34
N CYS A 8 15.09 3.31 3.79
CA CYS A 8 13.73 2.91 3.43
C CYS A 8 12.67 3.93 3.88
N GLY A 9 12.79 4.47 5.09
CA GLY A 9 11.92 5.52 5.60
C GLY A 9 12.05 6.82 4.82
N GLU A 10 13.28 7.25 4.56
CA GLU A 10 13.58 8.48 3.84
C GLU A 10 13.17 8.42 2.37
N GLU A 11 13.31 7.28 1.69
CA GLU A 11 12.85 7.11 0.30
C GLU A 11 11.32 7.02 0.17
N SER A 12 10.63 6.50 1.19
CA SER A 12 9.16 6.43 1.21
C SER A 12 8.52 7.77 1.56
N GLU A 13 9.18 8.57 2.40
CA GLU A 13 8.67 9.85 2.90
C GLU A 13 8.45 10.89 1.78
N PRO A 14 9.33 11.08 0.79
CA PRO A 14 9.09 11.98 -0.33
C PRO A 14 7.90 11.56 -1.21
N LEU A 15 7.66 10.27 -1.38
CA LEU A 15 6.51 9.75 -2.14
C LEU A 15 5.19 10.03 -1.41
N LEU A 16 5.22 10.02 -0.07
CA LEU A 16 4.05 10.21 0.78
C LEU A 16 3.78 11.68 1.13
N THR A 17 4.82 12.55 1.09
CA THR A 17 4.74 13.93 1.59
C THR A 17 4.92 15.01 0.53
N ALA A 18 5.27 14.68 -0.73
CA ALA A 18 5.52 15.68 -1.77
C ALA A 18 4.32 16.61 -1.96
N PRO A 19 4.49 17.96 -1.77
CA PRO A 19 3.43 18.93 -1.99
C PRO A 19 3.09 18.94 -3.49
N GLY A 20 1.89 18.52 -3.83
CA GLY A 20 1.41 18.42 -5.23
C GLY A 20 1.23 16.98 -5.72
N SER A 21 1.67 15.97 -5.00
CA SER A 21 1.50 14.54 -5.34
C SER A 21 0.34 13.86 -4.60
N ARG A 22 -0.63 14.63 -4.08
CA ARG A 22 -1.86 14.02 -3.58
C ARG A 22 -2.61 13.41 -4.76
N PRO A 23 -2.87 12.10 -4.76
CA PRO A 23 -3.63 11.48 -5.81
C PRO A 23 -5.00 12.15 -5.92
N GLN A 24 -5.29 12.71 -7.09
CA GLN A 24 -6.57 13.39 -7.35
C GLN A 24 -7.54 12.51 -8.14
N GLY A 25 -7.03 11.41 -8.71
CA GLY A 25 -7.80 10.46 -9.47
C GLY A 25 -7.37 9.02 -9.23
N THR A 26 -8.14 8.08 -9.77
CA THR A 26 -7.88 6.63 -9.61
C THR A 26 -6.56 6.21 -10.26
N GLU A 27 -6.17 6.84 -11.38
CA GLU A 27 -4.91 6.57 -12.07
C GLU A 27 -3.71 7.04 -11.24
N ASP A 28 -3.80 8.19 -10.58
CA ASP A 28 -2.76 8.70 -9.68
C ASP A 28 -2.57 7.78 -8.47
N ILE A 29 -3.67 7.24 -7.93
CA ILE A 29 -3.62 6.28 -6.82
C ILE A 29 -2.96 4.98 -7.26
N TRP A 30 -3.28 4.49 -8.46
CA TRP A 30 -2.68 3.29 -9.02
C TRP A 30 -1.16 3.46 -9.20
N LEU A 31 -0.72 4.59 -9.78
CA LEU A 31 0.70 4.91 -9.93
C LEU A 31 1.39 5.03 -8.56
N PHE A 32 0.77 5.73 -7.61
CA PHE A 32 1.29 5.86 -6.26
C PHE A 32 1.49 4.49 -5.59
N LEU A 33 0.52 3.60 -5.69
CA LEU A 33 0.64 2.25 -5.14
C LEU A 33 1.75 1.45 -5.82
N HIS A 34 1.94 1.58 -7.14
CA HIS A 34 3.05 0.95 -7.84
C HIS A 34 4.41 1.42 -7.29
N LEU A 35 4.61 2.73 -7.16
CA LEU A 35 5.84 3.30 -6.60
C LEU A 35 6.07 2.87 -5.15
N LEU A 36 5.00 2.79 -4.35
CA LEU A 36 5.07 2.27 -2.99
C LEU A 36 5.52 0.81 -2.97
N PHE A 37 4.94 -0.04 -3.82
CA PHE A 37 5.31 -1.46 -3.88
C PHE A 37 6.71 -1.67 -4.47
N GLU A 38 7.15 -0.86 -5.43
CA GLU A 38 8.54 -0.87 -5.90
C GLU A 38 9.52 -0.53 -4.78
N THR A 39 9.19 0.45 -3.94
CA THR A 39 9.99 0.78 -2.75
C THR A 39 10.00 -0.39 -1.76
N ILE A 40 8.86 -0.99 -1.48
CA ILE A 40 8.78 -2.19 -0.64
C ILE A 40 9.62 -3.32 -1.24
N TRP A 41 9.61 -3.50 -2.54
CA TRP A 41 10.42 -4.50 -3.24
C TRP A 41 11.92 -4.24 -3.12
N LYS A 42 12.35 -2.99 -3.24
CA LYS A 42 13.76 -2.59 -3.04
C LYS A 42 14.28 -3.03 -1.66
N PHE A 43 13.42 -2.92 -0.64
CA PHE A 43 13.71 -3.32 0.73
C PHE A 43 13.07 -4.67 1.14
N ARG A 44 12.82 -5.57 0.17
CA ARG A 44 12.08 -6.82 0.34
C ARG A 44 12.58 -7.73 1.47
N PHE A 45 13.86 -7.72 1.75
CA PHE A 45 14.45 -8.51 2.84
C PHE A 45 13.99 -8.02 4.22
N PHE A 46 13.73 -6.72 4.39
CA PHE A 46 13.11 -6.17 5.59
C PHE A 46 11.66 -6.63 5.71
N TYR A 47 10.90 -6.42 4.65
CA TYR A 47 9.46 -6.72 4.66
C TYR A 47 9.15 -8.21 4.74
N ARG A 48 10.05 -9.07 4.25
CA ARG A 48 9.89 -10.52 4.36
C ARG A 48 10.04 -11.01 5.80
N ASP A 49 11.01 -10.48 6.52
CA ASP A 49 11.40 -10.94 7.85
C ASP A 49 11.10 -9.89 8.94
N ILE A 50 10.14 -8.98 8.66
CA ILE A 50 9.89 -7.79 9.48
C ILE A 50 9.62 -8.12 10.94
N ASN A 51 8.83 -9.14 11.24
CA ASN A 51 8.47 -9.51 12.61
C ASN A 51 9.69 -9.93 13.44
N ASP A 52 10.64 -10.65 12.83
CA ASP A 52 11.89 -11.04 13.50
C ASP A 52 12.79 -9.81 13.75
N LEU A 53 12.87 -8.89 12.78
CA LEU A 53 13.63 -7.65 12.90
C LEU A 53 13.06 -6.74 14.00
N LEU A 54 11.75 -6.56 14.07
CA LEU A 54 11.08 -5.75 15.08
C LEU A 54 11.32 -6.31 16.49
N THR A 55 11.30 -7.63 16.64
CA THR A 55 11.52 -8.29 17.93
C THR A 55 12.96 -8.11 18.43
N ARG A 56 13.94 -8.03 17.53
CA ARG A 56 15.36 -7.98 17.88
C ARG A 56 15.93 -6.57 18.00
N ASN A 57 15.29 -5.57 17.43
CA ASN A 57 15.83 -4.22 17.37
C ASN A 57 14.76 -3.16 17.66
N ARG A 58 14.84 -2.59 18.88
CA ARG A 58 13.89 -1.59 19.35
C ARG A 58 13.91 -0.27 18.55
N LEU A 59 15.06 0.09 17.96
CA LEU A 59 15.14 1.27 17.11
C LEU A 59 14.36 1.03 15.79
N VAL A 60 14.55 -0.14 15.18
CA VAL A 60 13.79 -0.57 13.99
C VAL A 60 12.30 -0.62 14.30
N GLU A 61 11.90 -1.18 15.45
CA GLU A 61 10.51 -1.20 15.91
C GLU A 61 9.91 0.22 15.96
N THR A 62 10.59 1.17 16.63
CA THR A 62 10.09 2.54 16.78
C THR A 62 9.95 3.26 15.43
N HIS A 63 10.92 3.13 14.54
CA HIS A 63 10.87 3.73 13.22
C HIS A 63 9.76 3.10 12.35
N PHE A 64 9.62 1.78 12.42
CA PHE A 64 8.61 1.09 11.62
C PHE A 64 7.18 1.42 12.08
N GLN A 65 6.95 1.58 13.38
CA GLN A 65 5.67 2.05 13.90
C GLN A 65 5.28 3.40 13.31
N ARG A 66 6.22 4.36 13.21
CA ARG A 66 5.98 5.66 12.57
C ARG A 66 5.65 5.53 11.08
N ILE A 67 6.36 4.64 10.37
CA ILE A 67 6.07 4.36 8.95
C ILE A 67 4.66 3.80 8.78
N LEU A 68 4.24 2.86 9.63
CA LEU A 68 2.88 2.30 9.58
C LEU A 68 1.82 3.37 9.85
N GLU A 69 2.00 4.16 10.90
CA GLU A 69 1.08 5.25 11.25
C GLU A 69 0.97 6.27 10.09
N HIS A 70 2.10 6.63 9.49
CA HIS A 70 2.11 7.55 8.35
C HIS A 70 1.40 6.97 7.13
N LYS A 71 1.63 5.70 6.78
CA LYS A 71 0.93 5.00 5.69
C LYS A 71 -0.59 4.96 5.92
N GLU A 72 -1.01 4.63 7.14
CA GLU A 72 -2.44 4.57 7.49
C GLU A 72 -3.09 5.94 7.39
N ASN A 73 -2.48 6.99 7.96
CA ASN A 73 -2.96 8.35 7.87
C ASN A 73 -3.04 8.85 6.41
N THR A 74 -2.06 8.50 5.58
CA THR A 74 -2.07 8.82 4.14
C THR A 74 -3.23 8.13 3.43
N ALA A 75 -3.47 6.84 3.71
CA ALA A 75 -4.59 6.11 3.14
C ALA A 75 -5.94 6.69 3.56
N VAL A 76 -6.10 7.09 4.82
CA VAL A 76 -7.29 7.80 5.30
C VAL A 76 -7.49 9.10 4.51
N THR A 77 -6.47 9.94 4.41
CA THR A 77 -6.55 11.24 3.70
C THR A 77 -6.94 11.07 2.23
N VAL A 78 -6.38 10.05 1.56
CA VAL A 78 -6.72 9.73 0.17
C VAL A 78 -8.19 9.30 0.05
N CYS A 79 -8.65 8.39 0.91
CA CYS A 79 -10.04 7.92 0.91
C CYS A 79 -11.04 9.04 1.23
N GLU A 80 -10.72 9.93 2.16
CA GLU A 80 -11.53 11.12 2.46
C GLU A 80 -11.60 12.08 1.27
N GLY A 81 -10.49 12.29 0.55
CA GLY A 81 -10.46 13.08 -0.68
C GLY A 81 -11.35 12.48 -1.78
N LEU A 82 -11.30 11.15 -1.97
CA LEU A 82 -12.17 10.44 -2.90
C LEU A 82 -13.66 10.49 -2.48
N ALA A 83 -13.93 10.44 -1.19
CA ALA A 83 -15.29 10.59 -0.68
C ALA A 83 -15.83 12.01 -0.91
N ALA A 84 -15.01 13.04 -0.67
CA ALA A 84 -15.36 14.43 -0.91
C ALA A 84 -15.63 14.73 -2.39
N SER A 85 -14.94 14.05 -3.31
CA SER A 85 -15.17 14.16 -4.77
C SER A 85 -16.35 13.32 -5.27
N GLY A 86 -16.99 12.50 -4.42
CA GLY A 86 -18.04 11.57 -4.82
C GLY A 86 -17.55 10.31 -5.56
N THR A 87 -16.24 10.12 -5.65
CA THR A 87 -15.63 8.94 -6.28
C THR A 87 -15.74 7.70 -5.40
N LEU A 88 -15.80 7.89 -4.08
CA LEU A 88 -15.91 6.83 -3.07
C LEU A 88 -17.10 7.13 -2.15
N THR A 89 -17.88 6.11 -1.79
CA THR A 89 -18.98 6.22 -0.84
C THR A 89 -18.73 5.31 0.35
N ALA A 90 -18.32 5.89 1.46
CA ALA A 90 -18.04 5.17 2.70
C ALA A 90 -18.23 6.11 3.91
N THR A 91 -18.60 5.54 5.05
CA THR A 91 -18.61 6.23 6.32
C THR A 91 -17.18 6.46 6.85
N ALA A 92 -17.01 7.39 7.79
CA ALA A 92 -15.70 7.62 8.41
C ALA A 92 -15.12 6.37 9.10
N GLY A 93 -15.98 5.50 9.63
CA GLY A 93 -15.57 4.22 10.21
C GLY A 93 -15.05 3.23 9.16
N GLU A 94 -15.74 3.14 8.02
CA GLU A 94 -15.33 2.30 6.88
C GLU A 94 -14.04 2.80 6.26
N ILE A 95 -13.85 4.12 6.13
CA ILE A 95 -12.59 4.71 5.63
C ILE A 95 -11.42 4.31 6.52
N ARG A 96 -11.55 4.41 7.84
CA ARG A 96 -10.49 3.98 8.76
C ARG A 96 -10.20 2.49 8.65
N ALA A 97 -11.23 1.65 8.63
CA ALA A 97 -11.07 0.20 8.46
C ALA A 97 -10.42 -0.14 7.12
N LEU A 98 -10.81 0.53 6.04
CA LEU A 98 -10.22 0.37 4.72
C LEU A 98 -8.72 0.75 4.72
N ALA A 99 -8.36 1.89 5.31
CA ALA A 99 -6.98 2.35 5.41
C ALA A 99 -6.10 1.37 6.19
N THR A 100 -6.59 0.85 7.32
CA THR A 100 -5.89 -0.20 8.09
C THR A 100 -5.70 -1.46 7.25
N ASN A 101 -6.73 -1.96 6.58
CA ASN A 101 -6.64 -3.15 5.73
C ASN A 101 -5.67 -2.95 4.56
N MET A 102 -5.69 -1.80 3.90
CA MET A 102 -4.72 -1.44 2.85
C MET A 102 -3.29 -1.46 3.37
N SER A 103 -3.06 -0.88 4.56
CA SER A 103 -1.74 -0.84 5.19
C SER A 103 -1.25 -2.24 5.56
N VAL A 104 -2.12 -3.11 6.06
CA VAL A 104 -1.81 -4.51 6.36
C VAL A 104 -1.42 -5.25 5.09
N VAL A 105 -2.23 -5.17 4.02
CA VAL A 105 -1.93 -5.86 2.77
C VAL A 105 -0.63 -5.35 2.17
N ALA A 106 -0.44 -4.02 2.06
CA ALA A 106 0.78 -3.45 1.49
C ALA A 106 2.04 -3.85 2.30
N THR A 107 1.95 -3.90 3.62
CA THR A 107 3.09 -4.20 4.48
C THR A 107 3.48 -5.67 4.46
N PHE A 108 2.50 -6.57 4.52
CA PHE A 108 2.74 -8.01 4.67
C PHE A 108 2.61 -8.81 3.37
N TRP A 109 2.36 -8.14 2.23
CA TRP A 109 2.22 -8.80 0.94
C TRP A 109 3.40 -9.71 0.60
N LEU A 110 4.64 -9.21 0.76
CA LEU A 110 5.84 -9.98 0.44
C LEU A 110 6.01 -11.20 1.35
N SER A 111 5.69 -11.07 2.64
CA SER A 111 5.71 -12.21 3.58
C SER A 111 4.66 -13.25 3.21
N PHE A 112 3.46 -12.80 2.83
CA PHE A 112 2.39 -13.69 2.36
C PHE A 112 2.77 -14.41 1.08
N GLU A 113 3.29 -13.71 0.07
CA GLU A 113 3.73 -14.33 -1.19
C GLU A 113 4.88 -15.30 -0.98
N HIS A 114 5.84 -14.97 -0.13
CA HIS A 114 6.93 -15.87 0.22
C HIS A 114 6.43 -17.15 0.91
N ALA A 115 5.47 -17.02 1.84
CA ALA A 115 4.87 -18.18 2.49
C ALA A 115 4.11 -19.07 1.50
N ARG A 116 3.41 -18.46 0.54
CA ARG A 116 2.63 -19.17 -0.48
C ARG A 116 3.50 -19.79 -1.58
N ARG A 117 4.57 -19.08 -1.99
CA ARG A 117 5.48 -19.48 -3.08
C ARG A 117 6.94 -19.25 -2.67
N PRO A 118 7.54 -20.10 -1.83
CA PRO A 118 8.88 -19.84 -1.26
C PRO A 118 10.01 -19.71 -2.28
N ARG A 119 9.82 -20.21 -3.49
CA ARG A 119 10.82 -20.20 -4.60
C ARG A 119 10.38 -19.35 -5.78
N GLY A 120 9.23 -18.68 -5.69
CA GLY A 120 8.71 -17.78 -6.73
C GLY A 120 9.17 -16.35 -6.50
N GLU A 121 9.22 -15.56 -7.58
CA GLU A 121 9.34 -14.11 -7.46
C GLU A 121 7.96 -13.53 -7.09
N PRO A 122 7.88 -12.61 -6.11
CA PRO A 122 6.64 -11.95 -5.77
C PRO A 122 6.13 -11.08 -6.92
N ASP A 123 4.85 -11.15 -7.19
CA ASP A 123 4.18 -10.30 -8.16
C ASP A 123 3.74 -8.98 -7.48
N ILE A 124 4.50 -7.90 -7.74
CA ILE A 124 4.22 -6.56 -7.23
C ILE A 124 2.89 -6.03 -7.78
N GLY A 125 2.63 -6.24 -9.06
CA GLY A 125 1.39 -5.80 -9.70
C GLY A 125 0.17 -6.44 -9.05
N HIS A 126 0.26 -7.71 -8.69
CA HIS A 126 -0.79 -8.40 -7.95
C HIS A 126 -0.98 -7.80 -6.55
N GLY A 127 0.10 -7.41 -5.87
CA GLY A 127 0.02 -6.71 -4.58
C GLY A 127 -0.73 -5.38 -4.68
N VAL A 128 -0.40 -4.56 -5.69
CA VAL A 128 -1.11 -3.31 -5.99
C VAL A 128 -2.60 -3.58 -6.23
N TYR A 129 -2.91 -4.56 -7.06
CA TYR A 129 -4.29 -4.96 -7.35
C TYR A 129 -5.04 -5.38 -6.07
N GLN A 130 -4.42 -6.16 -5.19
CA GLN A 130 -5.05 -6.57 -3.93
C GLN A 130 -5.39 -5.38 -3.04
N VAL A 131 -4.51 -4.39 -2.92
CA VAL A 131 -4.79 -3.16 -2.16
C VAL A 131 -5.94 -2.38 -2.79
N MET A 132 -5.94 -2.20 -4.12
CA MET A 132 -7.02 -1.48 -4.82
C MET A 132 -8.36 -2.21 -4.72
N SER A 133 -8.35 -3.54 -4.76
CA SER A 133 -9.57 -4.35 -4.68
C SER A 133 -10.31 -4.20 -3.34
N LEU A 134 -9.61 -3.82 -2.26
CA LEU A 134 -10.24 -3.49 -0.98
C LEU A 134 -11.16 -2.27 -1.09
N ALA A 135 -10.81 -1.29 -1.92
CA ALA A 135 -11.64 -0.10 -2.16
C ALA A 135 -12.81 -0.37 -3.12
N ALA A 136 -12.77 -1.47 -3.89
CA ALA A 136 -13.75 -1.77 -4.93
C ALA A 136 -15.22 -1.64 -4.50
N PRO A 137 -15.66 -2.14 -3.34
CA PRO A 137 -17.05 -2.03 -2.90
C PRO A 137 -17.53 -0.60 -2.68
N TYR A 138 -16.60 0.31 -2.41
CA TYR A 138 -16.87 1.71 -2.08
C TYR A 138 -16.75 2.64 -3.29
N LEU A 139 -16.07 2.22 -4.38
CA LEU A 139 -15.85 3.04 -5.57
C LEU A 139 -17.13 3.19 -6.41
N GLN A 140 -17.30 4.39 -6.99
CA GLN A 140 -18.43 4.76 -7.83
C GLN A 140 -18.01 5.09 -9.25
N GLY A 141 -18.95 4.99 -10.20
CA GLY A 141 -18.82 5.50 -11.56
C GLY A 141 -17.61 4.98 -12.34
N GLU A 142 -16.82 5.90 -12.88
CA GLU A 142 -15.66 5.59 -13.71
C GLU A 142 -14.52 4.93 -12.94
N ALA A 143 -14.33 5.30 -11.68
CA ALA A 143 -13.30 4.71 -10.83
C ALA A 143 -13.54 3.20 -10.63
N ARG A 144 -14.79 2.81 -10.44
CA ARG A 144 -15.18 1.41 -10.36
C ARG A 144 -14.91 0.65 -11.67
N ARG A 145 -15.27 1.24 -12.82
CA ARG A 145 -15.04 0.63 -14.14
C ARG A 145 -13.54 0.50 -14.47
N LEU A 146 -12.74 1.51 -14.07
CA LEU A 146 -11.29 1.46 -14.27
C LEU A 146 -10.67 0.33 -13.46
N LEU A 147 -11.08 0.17 -12.19
CA LEU A 147 -10.59 -0.94 -11.37
C LEU A 147 -11.00 -2.31 -11.95
N GLU A 148 -12.22 -2.45 -12.46
CA GLU A 148 -12.69 -3.68 -13.13
C GLU A 148 -11.88 -3.99 -14.39
N LYS A 149 -11.52 -2.97 -15.17
CA LYS A 149 -10.65 -3.13 -16.35
C LYS A 149 -9.24 -3.58 -15.94
N LEU A 150 -8.64 -2.93 -14.94
CA LEU A 150 -7.31 -3.29 -14.41
C LEU A 150 -7.32 -4.72 -13.84
N SER A 151 -8.40 -5.12 -13.16
CA SER A 151 -8.52 -6.48 -12.63
C SER A 151 -8.51 -7.55 -13.72
N GLY A 152 -9.10 -7.28 -14.88
CA GLY A 152 -9.06 -8.19 -16.03
C GLY A 152 -7.64 -8.46 -16.54
N GLU A 153 -6.74 -7.49 -16.45
CA GLU A 153 -5.34 -7.65 -16.85
C GLU A 153 -4.54 -8.53 -15.87
N TYR A 154 -4.88 -8.51 -14.58
CA TYR A 154 -4.21 -9.33 -13.56
C TYR A 154 -4.77 -10.76 -13.47
N VAL A 155 -6.08 -10.95 -13.69
CA VAL A 155 -6.71 -12.28 -13.67
C VAL A 155 -6.29 -13.11 -14.89
N ASN A 156 -6.05 -12.48 -16.04
CA ASN A 156 -5.68 -13.18 -17.28
C ASN A 156 -4.18 -13.54 -17.36
N LYS A 157 -3.35 -13.13 -16.41
CA LYS A 157 -1.92 -13.47 -16.35
C LYS A 157 -1.60 -14.70 -15.49
N ASN A 158 -2.59 -15.28 -14.83
CA ASN A 158 -2.48 -16.52 -14.04
C ASN A 158 -3.27 -17.64 -14.72
#